data_e468da3af0f8bfa54391502b87ccc19e
#
_entry.id   e468da3af0f8bfa54391502b87ccc19e
#
_cell.length_a   1.000
_cell.length_b   1.000
_cell.length_c   1.000
_cell.angle_alpha   90.00
_cell.angle_beta   90.00
_cell.angle_gamma   90.00
#
_symmetry.space_group_name_H-M   'P 1'
#
loop_
_entity.id
_entity.type
_entity.pdbx_description
1 polymer ?
#
loop_
_entity_poly.entity_id
_entity_poly.type
_entity_poly.pdbx_seq_one_letter_code
_entity_poly.pdbx_strand_id
1 'polypeptide(L)'
;MARSYGGRAREERPRVRIDRRGDTKTLVVDETFASFYRSGQVATHCVWDAIAAPILWLAPKRRRRILILGLGGGSVARLARALAPRAEIVGVELDREVVRLARAHLELDALEIRVEIGDALAWLERARGRFDAILEDVFIGHGDDVHKPDWIPEPAHRLVRARLSRGGVFVSNTLDEHRRVARAMREEFGSIVSIEIEDYDNRVLVAGDAGLTGAALRRCVAASPVLGESLPILSFRTR
;
A
#
# COMPACT_ATOMS: atom_id res chain seq x y z
N MET A 1 46.37 -32.98 18.00
CA MET A 1 44.95 -32.80 18.40
C MET A 1 44.39 -31.55 17.74
N ALA A 2 43.74 -31.74 16.62
CA ALA A 2 43.10 -30.66 15.88
C ALA A 2 41.67 -30.47 16.40
N ARG A 3 41.34 -29.31 16.96
CA ARG A 3 39.98 -28.97 17.37
C ARG A 3 39.20 -28.51 16.11
N SER A 4 38.27 -29.33 15.70
CA SER A 4 37.26 -29.02 14.70
C SER A 4 36.34 -27.91 15.25
N TYR A 5 36.39 -26.71 14.69
CA TYR A 5 35.39 -25.69 14.87
C TYR A 5 34.21 -26.02 13.96
N GLY A 6 33.20 -26.66 14.53
CA GLY A 6 31.90 -26.81 13.88
C GLY A 6 31.27 -25.45 13.68
N GLY A 7 31.41 -24.87 12.49
CA GLY A 7 30.62 -23.74 12.07
C GLY A 7 29.15 -24.17 12.00
N ARG A 8 28.29 -23.63 12.88
CA ARG A 8 26.85 -23.75 12.71
C ARG A 8 26.51 -23.08 11.36
N ALA A 9 26.04 -23.89 10.42
CA ALA A 9 25.40 -23.34 9.22
C ALA A 9 24.34 -22.33 9.66
N ARG A 10 24.42 -21.09 9.19
CA ARG A 10 23.32 -20.13 9.31
C ARG A 10 22.14 -20.79 8.60
N GLU A 11 21.10 -21.20 9.34
CA GLU A 11 19.83 -21.56 8.73
C GLU A 11 19.40 -20.37 7.86
N GLU A 12 19.34 -20.60 6.54
CA GLU A 12 18.79 -19.61 5.62
C GLU A 12 17.33 -19.35 6.00
N ARG A 13 17.02 -18.11 6.33
CA ARG A 13 15.65 -17.72 6.67
C ARG A 13 14.78 -17.85 5.42
N PRO A 14 13.53 -18.37 5.54
CA PRO A 14 12.61 -18.41 4.41
C PRO A 14 12.42 -17.02 3.80
N ARG A 15 12.39 -16.95 2.46
CA ARG A 15 12.16 -15.71 1.69
C ARG A 15 10.88 -14.99 2.11
N VAL A 16 9.81 -15.73 2.39
CA VAL A 16 8.54 -15.20 2.91
C VAL A 16 8.27 -15.82 4.27
N ARG A 17 8.05 -15.01 5.29
CA ARG A 17 7.82 -15.49 6.66
C ARG A 17 6.93 -14.55 7.46
N ILE A 18 6.38 -15.09 8.56
CA ILE A 18 5.69 -14.30 9.59
C ILE A 18 6.58 -14.21 10.82
N ASP A 19 7.00 -13.02 11.14
CA ASP A 19 7.66 -12.71 12.39
C ASP A 19 6.63 -12.30 13.45
N ARG A 20 6.82 -12.74 14.71
CA ARG A 20 5.88 -12.47 15.80
C ARG A 20 6.60 -11.79 16.96
N ARG A 21 5.98 -10.72 17.46
CA ARG A 21 6.45 -10.02 18.67
C ARG A 21 5.25 -9.67 19.54
N GLY A 22 5.04 -10.46 20.60
CA GLY A 22 3.83 -10.35 21.42
C GLY A 22 2.58 -10.63 20.59
N ASP A 23 1.63 -9.71 20.59
CA ASP A 23 0.37 -9.75 19.81
C ASP A 23 0.50 -9.24 18.37
N THR A 24 1.67 -8.73 18.02
CA THR A 24 1.98 -8.21 16.69
C THR A 24 2.53 -9.32 15.79
N LYS A 25 2.07 -9.35 14.56
CA LYS A 25 2.58 -10.19 13.48
C LYS A 25 3.02 -9.30 12.32
N THR A 26 4.17 -9.60 11.75
CA THR A 26 4.68 -8.92 10.57
C THR A 26 4.95 -9.93 9.46
N LEU A 27 4.55 -9.59 8.25
CA LEU A 27 4.96 -10.32 7.06
C LEU A 27 6.28 -9.73 6.59
N VAL A 28 7.26 -10.59 6.39
CA VAL A 28 8.57 -10.24 5.82
C VAL A 28 8.72 -10.98 4.50
N VAL A 29 9.08 -10.25 3.45
CA VAL A 29 9.34 -10.76 2.11
C VAL A 29 10.71 -10.28 1.68
N ASP A 30 11.60 -11.20 1.30
CA ASP A 30 12.96 -10.87 0.87
C ASP A 30 13.69 -9.92 1.85
N GLU A 31 13.60 -10.22 3.15
CA GLU A 31 14.11 -9.42 4.28
C GLU A 31 13.46 -8.02 4.43
N THR A 32 12.43 -7.71 3.66
CA THR A 32 11.70 -6.42 3.70
C THR A 32 10.41 -6.54 4.51
N PHE A 33 10.11 -5.52 5.32
CA PHE A 33 8.87 -5.40 6.08
C PHE A 33 7.69 -5.12 5.13
N ALA A 34 6.88 -6.13 4.84
CA ALA A 34 5.84 -6.09 3.81
C ALA A 34 4.42 -5.94 4.36
N SER A 35 4.14 -6.23 5.62
CA SER A 35 2.84 -6.00 6.24
C SER A 35 2.87 -6.07 7.76
N PHE A 36 1.95 -5.34 8.36
CA PHE A 36 1.72 -5.30 9.81
C PHE A 36 0.32 -5.81 10.15
N TYR A 37 0.21 -6.57 11.22
CA TYR A 37 -1.05 -7.03 11.77
C TYR A 37 -1.01 -7.10 13.30
N ARG A 38 -2.05 -6.57 13.92
CA ARG A 38 -2.37 -6.75 15.33
C ARG A 38 -3.88 -6.97 15.48
N SER A 39 -4.28 -8.02 16.19
CA SER A 39 -5.70 -8.33 16.38
C SER A 39 -6.42 -7.16 17.06
N GLY A 40 -7.60 -6.80 16.56
CA GLY A 40 -8.40 -5.69 17.09
C GLY A 40 -7.90 -4.28 16.76
N GLN A 41 -6.75 -4.15 16.08
CA GLN A 41 -6.20 -2.86 15.65
C GLN A 41 -6.32 -2.70 14.13
N VAL A 42 -6.85 -1.56 13.68
CA VAL A 42 -6.98 -1.23 12.26
C VAL A 42 -5.87 -0.29 11.81
N ALA A 43 -5.66 0.84 12.48
CA ALA A 43 -4.57 1.74 12.20
C ALA A 43 -3.23 1.05 12.52
N THR A 44 -2.29 1.16 11.60
CA THR A 44 -1.02 0.44 11.71
C THR A 44 0.08 1.29 12.37
N HIS A 45 -0.09 2.61 12.39
CA HIS A 45 0.94 3.61 12.72
C HIS A 45 2.23 3.43 11.90
N CYS A 46 2.05 2.94 10.66
CA CYS A 46 3.09 2.68 9.68
C CYS A 46 2.71 3.34 8.34
N VAL A 47 3.52 3.10 7.31
CA VAL A 47 3.33 3.65 5.95
C VAL A 47 1.94 3.36 5.37
N TRP A 48 1.31 2.25 5.71
CA TRP A 48 0.00 1.85 5.16
C TRP A 48 -1.13 2.81 5.56
N ASP A 49 -1.03 3.49 6.71
CA ASP A 49 -1.98 4.53 7.11
C ASP A 49 -1.95 5.70 6.13
N ALA A 50 -0.75 6.10 5.68
CA ALA A 50 -0.58 7.13 4.66
C ALA A 50 -1.12 6.68 3.28
N ILE A 51 -0.92 5.40 2.90
CA ILE A 51 -1.42 4.85 1.64
C ILE A 51 -2.96 4.80 1.63
N ALA A 52 -3.58 4.47 2.74
CA ALA A 52 -5.05 4.37 2.85
C ALA A 52 -5.74 5.73 3.08
N ALA A 53 -5.06 6.71 3.69
CA ALA A 53 -5.62 8.01 4.04
C ALA A 53 -6.35 8.73 2.89
N PRO A 54 -5.88 8.67 1.62
CA PRO A 54 -6.56 9.34 0.50
C PRO A 54 -7.96 8.79 0.18
N ILE A 55 -8.33 7.60 0.65
CA ILE A 55 -9.71 7.10 0.56
C ILE A 55 -10.69 8.07 1.25
N LEU A 56 -10.24 8.76 2.31
CA LEU A 56 -11.03 9.73 3.06
C LEU A 56 -11.38 10.98 2.26
N TRP A 57 -10.61 11.32 1.22
CA TRP A 57 -10.92 12.41 0.30
C TRP A 57 -12.22 12.16 -0.48
N LEU A 58 -12.51 10.92 -0.78
CA LEU A 58 -13.73 10.54 -1.47
C LEU A 58 -14.93 10.62 -0.51
N ALA A 59 -16.03 11.23 -0.96
CA ALA A 59 -17.28 11.18 -0.21
C ALA A 59 -17.69 9.72 0.04
N PRO A 60 -18.29 9.35 1.19
CA PRO A 60 -18.59 7.97 1.54
C PRO A 60 -19.35 7.18 0.46
N LYS A 61 -20.31 7.81 -0.21
CA LYS A 61 -21.09 7.22 -1.33
C LYS A 61 -20.27 6.94 -2.58
N ARG A 62 -19.06 7.48 -2.67
CA ARG A 62 -18.12 7.31 -3.79
C ARG A 62 -16.96 6.36 -3.47
N ARG A 63 -16.92 5.76 -2.30
CA ARG A 63 -15.94 4.73 -1.92
C ARG A 63 -16.48 3.35 -2.24
N ARG A 64 -16.74 3.08 -3.54
CA ARG A 64 -17.44 1.88 -3.97
C ARG A 64 -16.53 0.80 -4.53
N ARG A 65 -15.47 1.18 -5.22
CA ARG A 65 -14.54 0.25 -5.86
C ARG A 65 -13.11 0.70 -5.61
N ILE A 66 -12.35 -0.15 -4.95
CA ILE A 66 -10.96 0.11 -4.56
C ILE A 66 -10.07 -0.98 -5.15
N LEU A 67 -8.98 -0.56 -5.78
CA LEU A 67 -7.94 -1.46 -6.29
C LEU A 67 -6.67 -1.25 -5.46
N ILE A 68 -6.05 -2.35 -5.05
CA ILE A 68 -4.76 -2.38 -4.37
C ILE A 68 -3.80 -3.18 -5.24
N LEU A 69 -2.73 -2.56 -5.69
CA LEU A 69 -1.63 -3.18 -6.44
C LEU A 69 -0.46 -3.37 -5.48
N GLY A 70 -0.03 -4.62 -5.27
CA GLY A 70 0.83 -4.99 -4.16
C GLY A 70 0.02 -5.16 -2.87
N LEU A 71 -0.71 -6.28 -2.75
CA LEU A 71 -1.58 -6.55 -1.61
C LEU A 71 -0.77 -6.85 -0.34
N GLY A 72 0.36 -7.53 -0.48
CA GLY A 72 1.14 -8.02 0.65
C GLY A 72 0.30 -8.86 1.61
N GLY A 73 0.46 -8.66 2.89
CA GLY A 73 -0.34 -9.31 3.94
C GLY A 73 -1.70 -8.67 4.21
N GLY A 74 -2.08 -7.63 3.45
CA GLY A 74 -3.40 -7.01 3.54
C GLY A 74 -3.51 -5.82 4.51
N SER A 75 -2.40 -5.18 4.93
CA SER A 75 -2.45 -3.99 5.80
C SER A 75 -3.28 -2.86 5.19
N VAL A 76 -3.01 -2.48 3.93
CA VAL A 76 -3.81 -1.49 3.19
C VAL A 76 -5.25 -1.95 3.01
N ALA A 77 -5.47 -3.23 2.73
CA ALA A 77 -6.83 -3.77 2.53
C ALA A 77 -7.67 -3.70 3.82
N ARG A 78 -7.07 -3.95 4.97
CA ARG A 78 -7.73 -3.82 6.29
C ARG A 78 -8.17 -2.38 6.54
N LEU A 79 -7.28 -1.43 6.29
CA LEU A 79 -7.58 0.00 6.38
C LEU A 79 -8.69 0.39 5.38
N ALA A 80 -8.56 -0.04 4.12
CA ALA A 80 -9.56 0.24 3.08
C ALA A 80 -10.94 -0.31 3.45
N ARG A 81 -11.02 -1.52 4.01
CA ARG A 81 -12.29 -2.11 4.48
C ARG A 81 -12.91 -1.30 5.61
N ALA A 82 -12.11 -0.83 6.58
CA ALA A 82 -12.60 0.01 7.67
C ALA A 82 -13.05 1.40 7.19
N LEU A 83 -12.35 2.01 6.23
CA LEU A 83 -12.68 3.31 5.66
C LEU A 83 -13.82 3.28 4.63
N ALA A 84 -14.07 2.12 4.04
CA ALA A 84 -15.07 1.88 3.01
C ALA A 84 -15.76 0.52 3.21
N PRO A 85 -16.60 0.34 4.24
CA PRO A 85 -17.13 -0.98 4.65
C PRO A 85 -17.94 -1.70 3.57
N ARG A 86 -18.49 -0.96 2.60
CA ARG A 86 -19.34 -1.50 1.51
C ARG A 86 -18.63 -1.55 0.17
N ALA A 87 -17.34 -1.24 0.10
CA ALA A 87 -16.60 -1.23 -1.14
C ALA A 87 -16.34 -2.65 -1.68
N GLU A 88 -16.41 -2.79 -2.99
CA GLU A 88 -15.73 -3.87 -3.69
C GLU A 88 -14.23 -3.57 -3.67
N ILE A 89 -13.45 -4.39 -2.98
CA ILE A 89 -12.01 -4.24 -2.87
C ILE A 89 -11.35 -5.38 -3.64
N VAL A 90 -10.46 -5.03 -4.56
CA VAL A 90 -9.64 -5.99 -5.31
C VAL A 90 -8.19 -5.77 -4.90
N GLY A 91 -7.52 -6.81 -4.44
CA GLY A 91 -6.10 -6.82 -4.14
C GLY A 91 -5.35 -7.72 -5.11
N VAL A 92 -4.32 -7.20 -5.75
CA VAL A 92 -3.43 -7.93 -6.66
C VAL A 92 -2.12 -8.20 -5.97
N GLU A 93 -1.71 -9.47 -5.90
CA GLU A 93 -0.46 -9.91 -5.28
C GLU A 93 0.25 -10.90 -6.20
N LEU A 94 1.54 -10.68 -6.41
CA LEU A 94 2.33 -11.52 -7.29
C LEU A 94 2.59 -12.91 -6.69
N ASP A 95 2.86 -12.93 -5.39
CA ASP A 95 3.36 -14.10 -4.69
C ASP A 95 2.26 -14.89 -3.99
N ARG A 96 2.06 -16.12 -4.44
CA ARG A 96 1.11 -17.08 -3.84
C ARG A 96 1.43 -17.40 -2.37
N GLU A 97 2.72 -17.43 -2.02
CA GLU A 97 3.15 -17.73 -0.65
C GLU A 97 2.82 -16.59 0.30
N VAL A 98 2.94 -15.34 -0.15
CA VAL A 98 2.48 -14.14 0.58
C VAL A 98 0.99 -14.26 0.89
N VAL A 99 0.16 -14.55 -0.12
CA VAL A 99 -1.29 -14.72 0.06
C VAL A 99 -1.61 -15.87 1.02
N ARG A 100 -0.90 -17.02 0.87
CA ARG A 100 -1.09 -18.18 1.75
C ARG A 100 -0.81 -17.86 3.22
N LEU A 101 0.30 -17.18 3.50
CA LEU A 101 0.66 -16.78 4.86
C LEU A 101 -0.28 -15.69 5.41
N ALA A 102 -0.70 -14.75 4.58
CA ALA A 102 -1.65 -13.71 4.97
C ALA A 102 -3.01 -14.30 5.39
N ARG A 103 -3.52 -15.30 4.65
CA ARG A 103 -4.73 -16.05 5.02
C ARG A 103 -4.57 -16.82 6.32
N ALA A 104 -3.46 -17.53 6.45
CA ALA A 104 -3.21 -18.38 7.62
C ALA A 104 -2.94 -17.60 8.92
N HIS A 105 -2.39 -16.39 8.83
CA HIS A 105 -1.85 -15.70 10.00
C HIS A 105 -2.33 -14.27 10.22
N LEU A 106 -2.80 -13.58 9.17
CA LEU A 106 -3.14 -12.16 9.20
C LEU A 106 -4.62 -11.88 8.94
N GLU A 107 -5.47 -12.91 9.01
CA GLU A 107 -6.93 -12.81 8.85
C GLU A 107 -7.35 -12.15 7.52
N LEU A 108 -6.63 -12.44 6.42
CA LEU A 108 -6.90 -11.82 5.13
C LEU A 108 -8.31 -12.15 4.62
N ASP A 109 -8.80 -13.36 4.80
CA ASP A 109 -10.12 -13.78 4.32
C ASP A 109 -11.27 -13.07 5.07
N ALA A 110 -11.05 -12.65 6.34
CA ALA A 110 -12.03 -11.89 7.10
C ALA A 110 -12.28 -10.48 6.53
N LEU A 111 -11.43 -10.01 5.62
CA LEU A 111 -11.62 -8.73 4.95
C LEU A 111 -12.63 -8.78 3.80
N GLU A 112 -13.07 -9.97 3.39
CA GLU A 112 -14.04 -10.17 2.29
C GLU A 112 -13.65 -9.41 1.02
N ILE A 113 -12.36 -9.46 0.65
CA ILE A 113 -11.82 -8.83 -0.56
C ILE A 113 -11.60 -9.86 -1.66
N ARG A 114 -11.62 -9.41 -2.91
CA ARG A 114 -11.22 -10.24 -4.03
C ARG A 114 -9.71 -10.21 -4.18
N VAL A 115 -9.06 -11.35 -3.96
CA VAL A 115 -7.61 -11.52 -4.13
C VAL A 115 -7.33 -12.10 -5.51
N GLU A 116 -6.52 -11.40 -6.29
CA GLU A 116 -6.01 -11.79 -7.60
C GLU A 116 -4.51 -12.09 -7.49
N ILE A 117 -4.11 -13.31 -7.81
CA ILE A 117 -2.71 -13.70 -7.80
C ILE A 117 -2.14 -13.50 -9.20
N GLY A 118 -1.15 -12.61 -9.31
CA GLY A 118 -0.51 -12.30 -10.59
C GLY A 118 0.23 -10.98 -10.61
N ASP A 119 0.88 -10.72 -11.74
CA ASP A 119 1.60 -9.48 -11.99
C ASP A 119 0.63 -8.29 -12.09
N ALA A 120 0.95 -7.20 -11.40
CA ALA A 120 0.09 -6.02 -11.29
C ALA A 120 -0.05 -5.27 -12.62
N LEU A 121 1.02 -5.17 -13.42
CA LEU A 121 0.98 -4.55 -14.75
C LEU A 121 0.08 -5.34 -15.69
N ALA A 122 0.32 -6.65 -15.79
CA ALA A 122 -0.49 -7.54 -16.62
C ALA A 122 -1.96 -7.56 -16.18
N TRP A 123 -2.22 -7.39 -14.88
CA TRP A 123 -3.59 -7.25 -14.38
C TRP A 123 -4.23 -5.93 -14.81
N LEU A 124 -3.52 -4.80 -14.70
CA LEU A 124 -4.00 -3.48 -15.13
C LEU A 124 -4.35 -3.44 -16.64
N GLU A 125 -3.56 -4.09 -17.47
CA GLU A 125 -3.79 -4.19 -18.91
C GLU A 125 -5.13 -4.89 -19.23
N ARG A 126 -5.43 -5.96 -18.52
CA ARG A 126 -6.65 -6.77 -18.69
C ARG A 126 -7.86 -6.23 -17.92
N ALA A 127 -7.65 -5.38 -16.93
CA ALA A 127 -8.69 -4.88 -16.05
C ALA A 127 -9.83 -4.24 -16.83
N ARG A 128 -11.05 -4.46 -16.37
CA ARG A 128 -12.25 -3.83 -16.91
C ARG A 128 -12.94 -2.98 -15.85
N GLY A 129 -13.59 -1.92 -16.29
CA GLY A 129 -14.27 -0.99 -15.40
C GLY A 129 -13.32 0.04 -14.78
N ARG A 130 -13.81 0.79 -13.81
CA ARG A 130 -13.11 1.88 -13.16
C ARG A 130 -13.17 1.73 -11.65
N PHE A 131 -12.18 2.31 -10.97
CA PHE A 131 -12.06 2.32 -9.52
C PHE A 131 -12.13 3.74 -8.99
N ASP A 132 -12.68 3.90 -7.80
CA ASP A 132 -12.76 5.20 -7.14
C ASP A 132 -11.45 5.55 -6.42
N ALA A 133 -10.74 4.52 -5.96
CA ALA A 133 -9.37 4.62 -5.46
C ALA A 133 -8.51 3.52 -6.06
N ILE A 134 -7.29 3.86 -6.47
CA ILE A 134 -6.24 2.91 -6.85
C ILE A 134 -5.04 3.18 -5.96
N LEU A 135 -4.65 2.18 -5.17
CA LEU A 135 -3.56 2.27 -4.21
C LEU A 135 -2.43 1.36 -4.69
N GLU A 136 -1.29 1.95 -5.03
CA GLU A 136 -0.14 1.23 -5.56
C GLU A 136 0.97 1.19 -4.49
N ASP A 137 1.32 -0.04 -4.08
CA ASP A 137 2.35 -0.36 -3.10
C ASP A 137 3.24 -1.50 -3.61
N VAL A 138 3.58 -1.45 -4.92
CA VAL A 138 4.41 -2.46 -5.57
C VAL A 138 5.87 -2.09 -5.43
N PHE A 139 6.66 -3.03 -4.93
CA PHE A 139 8.11 -2.95 -4.85
C PHE A 139 8.74 -4.26 -5.32
N ILE A 140 9.98 -4.18 -5.80
CA ILE A 140 10.85 -5.30 -6.09
C ILE A 140 12.20 -5.09 -5.40
N GLY A 141 13.00 -6.14 -5.26
CA GLY A 141 14.31 -6.07 -4.61
C GLY A 141 14.38 -6.89 -3.34
N HIS A 142 15.44 -6.69 -2.55
CA HIS A 142 15.75 -7.47 -1.36
C HIS A 142 16.35 -6.58 -0.26
N GLY A 143 15.88 -6.72 0.96
CA GLY A 143 16.40 -5.98 2.12
C GLY A 143 16.33 -4.48 1.93
N ASP A 144 17.48 -3.82 1.95
CA ASP A 144 17.59 -2.36 1.80
C ASP A 144 17.61 -1.91 0.32
N ASP A 145 17.75 -2.85 -0.64
CA ASP A 145 17.72 -2.56 -2.09
C ASP A 145 16.32 -2.78 -2.66
N VAL A 146 15.34 -2.12 -2.07
CA VAL A 146 13.94 -2.18 -2.48
C VAL A 146 13.59 -0.96 -3.31
N HIS A 147 13.03 -1.17 -4.49
CA HIS A 147 12.74 -0.10 -5.44
C HIS A 147 11.49 -0.39 -6.28
N LYS A 148 11.02 0.63 -7.01
CA LYS A 148 9.92 0.47 -7.96
C LYS A 148 10.36 -0.31 -9.19
N PRO A 149 9.50 -1.20 -9.72
CA PRO A 149 9.76 -1.83 -11.02
C PRO A 149 9.79 -0.78 -12.13
N ASP A 150 10.51 -1.08 -13.23
CA ASP A 150 10.75 -0.15 -14.35
C ASP A 150 9.46 0.34 -15.02
N TRP A 151 8.38 -0.44 -14.96
CA TRP A 151 7.08 -0.06 -15.50
C TRP A 151 6.33 1.00 -14.66
N ILE A 152 6.88 1.43 -13.53
CA ILE A 152 6.42 2.58 -12.74
C ILE A 152 7.44 3.72 -12.90
N PRO A 153 7.03 4.92 -13.33
CA PRO A 153 5.66 5.36 -13.58
C PRO A 153 5.03 4.89 -14.89
N GLU A 154 5.80 4.66 -15.94
CA GLU A 154 5.27 4.28 -17.25
C GLU A 154 5.59 2.82 -17.61
N PRO A 155 4.60 2.08 -18.15
CA PRO A 155 3.26 2.49 -18.61
C PRO A 155 2.16 2.49 -17.52
N ALA A 156 2.48 2.20 -16.25
CA ALA A 156 1.48 2.02 -15.19
C ALA A 156 0.55 3.23 -15.01
N HIS A 157 1.09 4.46 -14.95
CA HIS A 157 0.27 5.64 -14.67
C HIS A 157 -0.78 5.90 -15.75
N ARG A 158 -0.45 5.68 -17.02
CA ARG A 158 -1.43 5.75 -18.12
C ARG A 158 -2.53 4.71 -17.97
N LEU A 159 -2.18 3.48 -17.60
CA LEU A 159 -3.15 2.41 -17.36
C LEU A 159 -4.03 2.73 -16.14
N VAL A 160 -3.44 3.20 -15.05
CA VAL A 160 -4.16 3.67 -13.87
C VAL A 160 -5.13 4.80 -14.24
N ARG A 161 -4.68 5.80 -15.02
CA ARG A 161 -5.53 6.92 -15.47
C ARG A 161 -6.74 6.42 -16.23
N ALA A 162 -6.57 5.42 -17.10
CA ALA A 162 -7.65 4.80 -17.84
C ALA A 162 -8.65 4.03 -16.96
N ARG A 163 -8.21 3.54 -15.80
CA ARG A 163 -9.02 2.76 -14.84
C ARG A 163 -9.53 3.59 -13.67
N LEU A 164 -9.13 4.83 -13.52
CA LEU A 164 -9.62 5.70 -12.45
C LEU A 164 -10.96 6.33 -12.82
N SER A 165 -11.91 6.32 -11.89
CA SER A 165 -13.20 7.01 -12.01
C SER A 165 -12.98 8.52 -12.03
N ARG A 166 -13.89 9.27 -12.66
CA ARG A 166 -13.85 10.74 -12.58
C ARG A 166 -13.93 11.21 -11.11
N GLY A 167 -12.98 12.03 -10.68
CA GLY A 167 -12.83 12.47 -9.30
C GLY A 167 -12.41 11.36 -8.33
N GLY A 168 -11.82 10.27 -8.85
CA GLY A 168 -11.15 9.25 -8.06
C GLY A 168 -9.76 9.71 -7.60
N VAL A 169 -9.13 8.91 -6.75
CA VAL A 169 -7.77 9.15 -6.26
C VAL A 169 -6.83 8.02 -6.66
N PHE A 170 -5.62 8.39 -7.06
CA PHE A 170 -4.51 7.47 -7.28
C PHE A 170 -3.43 7.72 -6.23
N VAL A 171 -2.92 6.65 -5.66
CA VAL A 171 -1.87 6.67 -4.63
C VAL A 171 -0.71 5.80 -5.09
N SER A 172 0.50 6.32 -4.97
CA SER A 172 1.74 5.56 -5.21
C SER A 172 2.67 5.72 -4.01
N ASN A 173 2.98 4.61 -3.34
CA ASN A 173 4.01 4.57 -2.31
C ASN A 173 5.38 4.58 -2.99
N THR A 174 6.30 5.44 -2.58
CA THR A 174 7.62 5.59 -3.18
C THR A 174 8.71 5.71 -2.13
N LEU A 175 9.93 5.39 -2.50
CA LEU A 175 11.16 5.67 -1.78
C LEU A 175 11.94 6.76 -2.54
N ASP A 176 13.12 6.45 -3.03
CA ASP A 176 14.01 7.40 -3.74
C ASP A 176 13.41 7.88 -5.07
N GLU A 177 12.51 7.09 -5.68
CA GLU A 177 11.90 7.43 -6.96
C GLU A 177 10.84 8.53 -6.89
N HIS A 178 10.52 9.04 -5.71
CA HIS A 178 9.41 9.99 -5.50
C HIS A 178 9.43 11.20 -6.45
N ARG A 179 10.61 11.69 -6.86
CA ARG A 179 10.72 12.84 -7.78
C ARG A 179 10.29 12.46 -9.19
N ARG A 180 10.74 11.29 -9.69
CA ARG A 180 10.38 10.75 -11.01
C ARG A 180 8.90 10.44 -11.08
N VAL A 181 8.38 9.76 -10.07
CA VAL A 181 6.96 9.40 -9.97
C VAL A 181 6.07 10.63 -9.85
N ALA A 182 6.41 11.61 -9.00
CA ALA A 182 5.64 12.85 -8.87
C ALA A 182 5.61 13.67 -10.17
N ARG A 183 6.67 13.67 -10.96
CA ARG A 183 6.72 14.34 -12.26
C ARG A 183 5.72 13.71 -13.22
N ALA A 184 5.75 12.39 -13.37
CA ALA A 184 4.82 11.67 -14.24
C ALA A 184 3.36 11.82 -13.77
N MET A 185 3.12 11.78 -12.45
CA MET A 185 1.78 12.02 -11.92
C MET A 185 1.25 13.42 -12.24
N ARG A 186 2.10 14.47 -12.28
CA ARG A 186 1.65 15.81 -12.67
C ARG A 186 1.25 15.91 -14.15
N GLU A 187 1.90 15.14 -15.01
CA GLU A 187 1.57 15.09 -16.44
C GLU A 187 0.19 14.48 -16.68
N GLU A 188 -0.22 13.51 -15.84
CA GLU A 188 -1.47 12.77 -15.99
C GLU A 188 -2.63 13.30 -15.12
N PHE A 189 -2.33 14.00 -14.02
CA PHE A 189 -3.30 14.40 -13.00
C PHE A 189 -3.12 15.89 -12.61
N GLY A 190 -4.21 16.54 -12.24
CA GLY A 190 -4.21 17.98 -11.99
C GLY A 190 -3.55 18.39 -10.66
N SER A 191 -3.76 17.65 -9.60
CA SER A 191 -3.28 18.00 -8.25
C SER A 191 -2.55 16.83 -7.60
N ILE A 192 -1.44 17.13 -6.95
CA ILE A 192 -0.62 16.14 -6.25
C ILE A 192 -0.38 16.58 -4.82
N VAL A 193 -0.58 15.65 -3.90
CA VAL A 193 -0.21 15.76 -2.50
C VAL A 193 0.86 14.73 -2.17
N SER A 194 1.86 15.08 -1.39
CA SER A 194 2.75 14.10 -0.75
C SER A 194 2.37 13.94 0.71
N ILE A 195 2.40 12.70 1.19
CA ILE A 195 2.30 12.35 2.61
C ILE A 195 3.65 11.74 2.99
N GLU A 196 4.27 12.29 4.02
CA GLU A 196 5.49 11.78 4.63
C GLU A 196 5.12 11.21 6.00
N ILE A 197 5.78 10.14 6.40
CA ILE A 197 5.52 9.40 7.63
C ILE A 197 6.76 9.49 8.49
N GLU A 198 6.61 9.83 9.77
CA GLU A 198 7.70 9.83 10.74
C GLU A 198 8.35 8.44 10.82
N ASP A 199 9.67 8.39 10.94
CA ASP A 199 10.49 7.18 11.00
C ASP A 199 10.46 6.28 9.74
N TYR A 200 9.94 6.76 8.62
CA TYR A 200 9.93 6.04 7.33
C TYR A 200 10.52 6.91 6.21
N ASP A 201 11.35 6.30 5.37
CA ASP A 201 11.88 6.95 4.16
C ASP A 201 10.85 7.05 3.04
N ASN A 202 9.72 6.39 3.21
CA ASN A 202 8.62 6.38 2.26
C ASN A 202 8.02 7.77 2.06
N ARG A 203 7.69 8.05 0.81
CA ARG A 203 6.88 9.20 0.42
C ARG A 203 5.69 8.75 -0.40
N VAL A 204 4.51 8.87 0.18
CA VAL A 204 3.27 8.50 -0.48
C VAL A 204 2.77 9.67 -1.31
N LEU A 205 2.66 9.46 -2.61
CA LEU A 205 2.17 10.45 -3.57
C LEU A 205 0.70 10.18 -3.89
N VAL A 206 -0.08 11.23 -3.87
CA VAL A 206 -1.53 11.17 -4.07
C VAL A 206 -1.92 12.09 -5.20
N ALA A 207 -2.54 11.55 -6.23
CA ALA A 207 -3.11 12.32 -7.33
C ALA A 207 -4.64 12.28 -7.27
N GLY A 208 -5.28 13.39 -7.64
CA GLY A 208 -6.73 13.53 -7.64
C GLY A 208 -7.18 14.72 -8.48
N ASP A 209 -8.40 15.19 -8.22
CA ASP A 209 -8.92 16.39 -8.86
C ASP A 209 -8.28 17.68 -8.29
N ALA A 210 -8.57 18.81 -8.94
CA ALA A 210 -7.98 20.12 -8.59
C ALA A 210 -8.27 20.62 -7.16
N GLY A 211 -9.23 20.03 -6.47
CA GLY A 211 -9.55 20.38 -5.08
C GLY A 211 -8.68 19.66 -4.04
N LEU A 212 -7.94 18.64 -4.43
CA LEU A 212 -7.10 17.88 -3.53
C LEU A 212 -5.89 18.71 -3.10
N THR A 213 -5.81 19.02 -1.82
CA THR A 213 -4.67 19.71 -1.20
C THR A 213 -4.22 18.99 0.07
N GLY A 214 -2.97 19.19 0.49
CA GLY A 214 -2.44 18.60 1.72
C GLY A 214 -3.27 19.03 2.95
N ALA A 215 -3.64 20.31 3.03
CA ALA A 215 -4.48 20.81 4.12
C ALA A 215 -5.89 20.19 4.13
N ALA A 216 -6.49 20.00 2.96
CA ALA A 216 -7.80 19.37 2.86
C ALA A 216 -7.75 17.89 3.25
N LEU A 217 -6.75 17.15 2.76
CA LEU A 217 -6.58 15.74 3.10
C LEU A 217 -6.28 15.56 4.60
N ARG A 218 -5.43 16.42 5.17
CA ARG A 218 -5.15 16.43 6.61
C ARG A 218 -6.42 16.59 7.44
N ARG A 219 -7.35 17.47 7.04
CA ARG A 219 -8.64 17.61 7.73
C ARG A 219 -9.49 16.35 7.64
N CYS A 220 -9.49 15.67 6.50
CA CYS A 220 -10.19 14.39 6.35
C CYS A 220 -9.64 13.32 7.30
N VAL A 221 -8.31 13.24 7.44
CA VAL A 221 -7.66 12.31 8.37
C VAL A 221 -7.98 12.67 9.81
N ALA A 222 -7.90 13.95 10.18
CA ALA A 222 -8.22 14.43 11.53
C ALA A 222 -9.66 14.10 11.96
N ALA A 223 -10.60 14.08 11.02
CA ALA A 223 -12.01 13.74 11.28
C ALA A 223 -12.30 12.23 11.25
N SER A 224 -11.32 11.40 10.92
CA SER A 224 -11.50 9.97 10.79
C SER A 224 -11.42 9.25 12.13
N PRO A 225 -12.40 8.45 12.52
CA PRO A 225 -12.31 7.62 13.73
C PRO A 225 -11.29 6.46 13.58
N VAL A 226 -10.86 6.16 12.34
CA VAL A 226 -9.91 5.08 12.05
C VAL A 226 -8.47 5.60 12.00
N LEU A 227 -8.25 6.74 11.34
CA LEU A 227 -6.89 7.27 11.08
C LEU A 227 -6.56 8.55 11.85
N GLY A 228 -7.48 9.08 12.66
CA GLY A 228 -7.23 10.29 13.44
C GLY A 228 -6.04 10.15 14.40
N GLU A 229 -5.86 8.97 14.96
CA GLU A 229 -4.74 8.67 15.87
C GLU A 229 -3.38 8.65 15.16
N SER A 230 -3.34 8.38 13.85
CA SER A 230 -2.11 8.40 13.06
C SER A 230 -1.70 9.81 12.62
N LEU A 231 -2.57 10.82 12.81
CA LEU A 231 -2.31 12.18 12.36
C LEU A 231 -1.00 12.80 12.86
N PRO A 232 -0.54 12.56 14.10
CA PRO A 232 0.72 13.12 14.59
C PRO A 232 1.96 12.69 13.81
N ILE A 233 1.96 11.47 13.24
CA ILE A 233 3.09 10.93 12.47
C ILE A 233 3.00 11.24 10.97
N LEU A 234 1.93 11.91 10.50
CA LEU A 234 1.68 12.18 9.08
C LEU A 234 1.86 13.66 8.74
N SER A 235 2.69 13.95 7.76
CA SER A 235 2.89 15.28 7.18
C SER A 235 2.32 15.35 5.77
N PHE A 236 1.56 16.41 5.47
CA PHE A 236 0.85 16.58 4.20
C PHE A 236 1.32 17.83 3.48
N ARG A 237 1.73 17.70 2.22
CA ARG A 237 2.20 18.84 1.40
C ARG A 237 1.56 18.79 0.01
N THR A 238 0.98 19.91 -0.44
CA THR A 238 0.58 20.10 -1.85
C THR A 238 1.83 20.32 -2.69
N ARG A 239 1.91 19.68 -3.83
CA ARG A 239 3.08 19.71 -4.72
C ARG A 239 2.75 20.34 -6.08
#